data_c01430311d9917867917d70cfc8cb709
#
_entry.id   c01430311d9917867917d70cfc8cb709
#
_cell.length_a   1.000
_cell.length_b   1.000
_cell.length_c   1.000
_cell.angle_alpha   90.00
_cell.angle_beta   90.00
_cell.angle_gamma   90.00
#
_symmetry.space_group_name_H-M   'P 1'
#
loop_
_entity.id
_entity.type
_entity.pdbx_description
1 polymer ?
#
loop_
_entity_poly.entity_id
_entity_poly.type
_entity_poly.pdbx_seq_one_letter_code
_entity_poly.pdbx_strand_id
1 'polypeptide(L)'
;MKSSLTIFTLLFAASGALAASVGQPAPAFSAIDVNGKAVTLADYKGKTVVLEWVNPGCPYVRKHYDSANMQATQKSAAGKQVVWLAVNSTHPSQYDYLKPGDMNAWMKKQGAAPSATLMDGEGKIGRAYGARTTPQMYVIDAKGTLVYAGGIDDTPSANPADVKAAKNYVNAALGDVLAGKAVAQPVTRPYGCSVKYADS
;
A
#
# COMPACT_ATOMS: atom_id res chain seq x y z
N MET A 1 -18.08 -2.34 -61.81
CA MET A 1 -18.31 -2.29 -60.39
C MET A 1 -16.95 -2.44 -59.67
N LYS A 2 -16.43 -1.34 -59.12
CA LYS A 2 -15.15 -1.34 -58.38
C LYS A 2 -15.45 -1.33 -56.88
N SER A 3 -15.18 -2.46 -56.21
CA SER A 3 -15.30 -2.57 -54.74
C SER A 3 -14.07 -1.98 -54.09
N SER A 4 -14.24 -0.86 -53.36
CA SER A 4 -13.19 -0.28 -52.54
C SER A 4 -13.22 -0.98 -51.19
N LEU A 5 -12.13 -1.66 -50.87
CA LEU A 5 -11.90 -2.34 -49.56
C LEU A 5 -11.28 -1.31 -48.62
N THR A 6 -12.06 -0.83 -47.66
CA THR A 6 -11.58 0.10 -46.61
C THR A 6 -10.96 -0.71 -45.48
N ILE A 7 -9.62 -0.65 -45.37
CA ILE A 7 -8.88 -1.28 -44.27
C ILE A 7 -8.97 -0.37 -43.05
N PHE A 8 -9.65 -0.84 -42.00
CA PHE A 8 -9.72 -0.16 -40.72
C PHE A 8 -8.49 -0.59 -39.86
N THR A 9 -7.50 0.28 -39.78
CA THR A 9 -6.33 0.04 -38.93
C THR A 9 -6.67 0.35 -37.49
N LEU A 10 -6.84 -0.68 -36.66
CA LEU A 10 -6.96 -0.52 -35.21
C LEU A 10 -5.58 -0.11 -34.63
N LEU A 11 -5.44 1.15 -34.23
CA LEU A 11 -4.31 1.56 -33.38
C LEU A 11 -4.51 1.02 -31.97
N PHE A 12 -3.76 0.00 -31.61
CA PHE A 12 -3.59 -0.39 -30.21
C PHE A 12 -2.67 0.63 -29.54
N ALA A 13 -3.25 1.53 -28.75
CA ALA A 13 -2.46 2.38 -27.85
C ALA A 13 -1.90 1.49 -26.73
N ALA A 14 -0.60 1.22 -26.78
CA ALA A 14 0.13 0.61 -25.67
C ALA A 14 0.19 1.64 -24.53
N SER A 15 -0.73 1.56 -23.57
CA SER A 15 -0.66 2.33 -22.32
C SER A 15 0.51 1.78 -21.51
N GLY A 16 1.68 2.42 -21.61
CA GLY A 16 2.76 2.19 -20.68
C GLY A 16 2.24 2.47 -19.26
N ALA A 17 2.28 1.47 -18.36
CA ALA A 17 1.89 1.64 -16.98
C ALA A 17 2.87 2.61 -16.31
N LEU A 18 2.49 3.86 -16.19
CA LEU A 18 3.18 4.84 -15.33
C LEU A 18 3.00 4.44 -13.89
N ALA A 19 4.06 4.56 -13.08
CA ALA A 19 3.95 4.37 -11.63
C ALA A 19 2.90 5.32 -11.04
N ALA A 20 2.24 4.86 -9.96
CA ALA A 20 1.21 5.63 -9.27
C ALA A 20 1.67 7.05 -8.93
N SER A 21 0.85 8.04 -9.25
CA SER A 21 1.12 9.44 -8.96
C SER A 21 -0.04 10.05 -8.18
N VAL A 22 0.26 10.86 -7.18
CA VAL A 22 -0.76 11.57 -6.41
C VAL A 22 -1.57 12.49 -7.33
N GLY A 23 -2.88 12.53 -7.11
CA GLY A 23 -3.84 13.25 -7.94
C GLY A 23 -4.35 12.46 -9.15
N GLN A 24 -3.82 11.25 -9.42
CA GLN A 24 -4.25 10.38 -10.51
C GLN A 24 -5.07 9.20 -9.99
N PRO A 25 -5.86 8.52 -10.82
CA PRO A 25 -6.51 7.27 -10.46
C PRO A 25 -5.47 6.26 -9.94
N ALA A 26 -5.78 5.65 -8.80
CA ALA A 26 -4.93 4.63 -8.21
C ALA A 26 -4.84 3.40 -9.13
N PRO A 27 -3.65 2.81 -9.35
CA PRO A 27 -3.51 1.60 -10.14
C PRO A 27 -4.41 0.48 -9.64
N ALA A 28 -5.17 -0.12 -10.53
CA ALA A 28 -5.96 -1.29 -10.22
C ALA A 28 -5.05 -2.48 -9.90
N PHE A 29 -5.46 -3.32 -8.97
CA PHE A 29 -4.75 -4.55 -8.63
C PHE A 29 -5.70 -5.69 -8.28
N SER A 30 -5.18 -6.90 -8.35
CA SER A 30 -5.75 -8.12 -7.81
C SER A 30 -4.63 -8.93 -7.18
N ALA A 31 -4.86 -9.44 -5.98
CA ALA A 31 -3.93 -10.33 -5.26
C ALA A 31 -4.69 -11.36 -4.44
N ILE A 32 -3.99 -12.40 -4.01
CA ILE A 32 -4.49 -13.36 -3.02
C ILE A 32 -4.03 -12.91 -1.64
N ASP A 33 -4.93 -12.88 -0.68
CA ASP A 33 -4.60 -12.58 0.70
C ASP A 33 -4.00 -13.81 1.43
N VAL A 34 -3.53 -13.60 2.66
CA VAL A 34 -2.94 -14.67 3.50
C VAL A 34 -3.92 -15.81 3.84
N ASN A 35 -5.22 -15.64 3.59
CA ASN A 35 -6.26 -16.65 3.81
C ASN A 35 -6.70 -17.32 2.51
N GLY A 36 -6.04 -17.03 1.37
CA GLY A 36 -6.36 -17.59 0.06
C GLY A 36 -7.52 -16.89 -0.66
N LYS A 37 -8.01 -15.76 -0.15
CA LYS A 37 -9.10 -15.01 -0.76
C LYS A 37 -8.56 -14.03 -1.82
N ALA A 38 -9.20 -14.00 -2.99
CA ALA A 38 -8.94 -12.97 -3.99
C ALA A 38 -9.46 -11.60 -3.50
N VAL A 39 -8.63 -10.58 -3.64
CA VAL A 39 -8.91 -9.20 -3.22
C VAL A 39 -8.51 -8.27 -4.36
N THR A 40 -9.41 -7.38 -4.75
CA THR A 40 -9.16 -6.36 -5.77
C THR A 40 -9.37 -4.96 -5.21
N LEU A 41 -8.74 -3.93 -5.77
CA LEU A 41 -9.04 -2.55 -5.38
C LEU A 41 -10.51 -2.20 -5.66
N ALA A 42 -11.10 -2.78 -6.71
CA ALA A 42 -12.49 -2.55 -7.09
C ALA A 42 -13.52 -2.99 -6.03
N ASP A 43 -13.17 -3.97 -5.17
CA ASP A 43 -14.02 -4.44 -4.07
C ASP A 43 -14.29 -3.33 -3.03
N TYR A 44 -13.48 -2.28 -3.05
CA TYR A 44 -13.53 -1.17 -2.10
C TYR A 44 -13.97 0.15 -2.74
N LYS A 45 -14.62 0.08 -3.91
CA LYS A 45 -15.18 1.27 -4.57
C LYS A 45 -16.10 2.05 -3.61
N GLY A 46 -15.91 3.36 -3.55
CA GLY A 46 -16.67 4.24 -2.65
C GLY A 46 -16.13 4.30 -1.22
N LYS A 47 -15.01 3.62 -0.92
CA LYS A 47 -14.35 3.65 0.39
C LYS A 47 -12.97 4.29 0.28
N THR A 48 -12.54 4.95 1.35
CA THR A 48 -11.14 5.34 1.50
C THR A 48 -10.30 4.10 1.81
N VAL A 49 -9.17 3.93 1.11
CA VAL A 49 -8.29 2.77 1.24
C VAL A 49 -6.88 3.22 1.61
N VAL A 50 -6.28 2.58 2.60
CA VAL A 50 -4.85 2.70 2.91
C VAL A 50 -4.14 1.45 2.41
N LEU A 51 -3.03 1.63 1.69
CA LEU A 51 -2.08 0.56 1.41
C LEU A 51 -0.84 0.77 2.28
N GLU A 52 -0.44 -0.28 2.98
CA GLU A 52 0.77 -0.34 3.80
C GLU A 52 1.72 -1.38 3.20
N TRP A 53 2.90 -0.99 2.74
CA TRP A 53 3.94 -1.96 2.41
C TRP A 53 4.61 -2.45 3.67
N VAL A 54 4.61 -3.76 3.88
CA VAL A 54 5.05 -4.42 5.11
C VAL A 54 6.04 -5.55 4.82
N ASN A 55 7.13 -5.60 5.62
CA ASN A 55 8.02 -6.76 5.71
C ASN A 55 8.38 -6.97 7.18
N PRO A 56 8.00 -8.11 7.79
CA PRO A 56 8.32 -8.44 9.19
C PRO A 56 9.81 -8.46 9.54
N GLY A 57 10.67 -8.70 8.56
CA GLY A 57 12.13 -8.66 8.73
C GLY A 57 12.70 -7.23 8.84
N CYS A 58 11.93 -6.20 8.47
CA CYS A 58 12.38 -4.83 8.47
C CYS A 58 12.30 -4.19 9.88
N PRO A 59 13.42 -3.68 10.46
CA PRO A 59 13.40 -3.03 11.78
C PRO A 59 12.56 -1.77 11.80
N TYR A 60 12.42 -1.05 10.69
CA TYR A 60 11.56 0.12 10.59
C TYR A 60 10.07 -0.24 10.61
N VAL A 61 9.68 -1.40 10.07
CA VAL A 61 8.33 -1.95 10.24
C VAL A 61 8.11 -2.34 11.69
N ARG A 62 9.07 -3.08 12.28
CA ARG A 62 9.00 -3.52 13.67
C ARG A 62 8.86 -2.34 14.64
N LYS A 63 9.54 -1.21 14.41
CA LYS A 63 9.35 0.04 15.16
C LYS A 63 7.87 0.34 15.40
N HIS A 64 7.07 0.32 14.35
CA HIS A 64 5.66 0.70 14.41
C HIS A 64 4.76 -0.38 15.00
N TYR A 65 5.11 -1.65 14.80
CA TYR A 65 4.35 -2.76 15.38
C TYR A 65 4.71 -3.01 16.86
N ASP A 66 5.99 -2.96 17.21
CA ASP A 66 6.46 -3.18 18.58
C ASP A 66 6.08 -2.02 19.52
N SER A 67 5.88 -0.81 19.00
CA SER A 67 5.35 0.35 19.72
C SER A 67 3.82 0.42 19.78
N ALA A 68 3.11 -0.54 19.17
CA ALA A 68 1.66 -0.54 18.97
C ALA A 68 1.12 0.65 18.12
N ASN A 69 1.99 1.44 17.47
CA ASN A 69 1.59 2.57 16.64
C ASN A 69 0.79 2.14 15.41
N MET A 70 1.25 1.08 14.72
CA MET A 70 0.56 0.58 13.53
C MET A 70 -0.83 0.07 13.87
N GLN A 71 -0.95 -0.74 14.93
CA GLN A 71 -2.23 -1.28 15.39
C GLN A 71 -3.20 -0.17 15.79
N ALA A 72 -2.72 0.86 16.49
CA ALA A 72 -3.54 2.01 16.88
C ALA A 72 -4.04 2.78 15.64
N THR A 73 -3.16 2.98 14.65
CA THR A 73 -3.50 3.65 13.38
C THR A 73 -4.52 2.83 12.58
N GLN A 74 -4.31 1.52 12.45
CA GLN A 74 -5.24 0.60 11.77
C GLN A 74 -6.63 0.60 12.46
N LYS A 75 -6.66 0.51 13.79
CA LYS A 75 -7.90 0.54 14.58
C LYS A 75 -8.65 1.87 14.43
N SER A 76 -7.92 2.99 14.46
CA SER A 76 -8.50 4.33 14.24
C SER A 76 -9.10 4.45 12.84
N ALA A 77 -8.41 3.93 11.81
CA ALA A 77 -8.90 3.90 10.43
C ALA A 77 -10.18 3.05 10.31
N ALA A 78 -10.19 1.84 10.86
CA ALA A 78 -11.35 0.94 10.85
C ALA A 78 -12.58 1.58 11.53
N GLY A 79 -12.41 2.28 12.65
CA GLY A 79 -13.47 3.01 13.34
C GLY A 79 -14.09 4.14 12.50
N LYS A 80 -13.40 4.59 11.45
CA LYS A 80 -13.86 5.58 10.46
C LYS A 80 -14.25 4.96 9.13
N GLN A 81 -14.45 3.63 9.09
CA GLN A 81 -14.80 2.86 7.88
C GLN A 81 -13.75 2.93 6.75
N VAL A 82 -12.51 3.24 7.08
CA VAL A 82 -11.38 3.19 6.15
C VAL A 82 -10.89 1.75 6.04
N VAL A 83 -10.70 1.29 4.81
CA VAL A 83 -10.12 -0.03 4.52
C VAL A 83 -8.61 0.05 4.64
N TRP A 84 -8.00 -0.89 5.36
CA TRP A 84 -6.55 -0.98 5.48
C TRP A 84 -6.05 -2.29 4.88
N LEU A 85 -5.21 -2.20 3.85
CA LEU A 85 -4.63 -3.35 3.17
C LEU A 85 -3.12 -3.34 3.42
N ALA A 86 -2.61 -4.36 4.11
CA ALA A 86 -1.19 -4.61 4.22
C ALA A 86 -0.72 -5.38 2.98
N VAL A 87 0.37 -4.94 2.33
CA VAL A 87 0.91 -5.54 1.10
C VAL A 87 2.33 -6.02 1.36
N ASN A 88 2.59 -7.31 1.17
CA ASN A 88 3.92 -7.88 1.23
C ASN A 88 4.40 -8.23 -0.19
N SER A 89 5.37 -7.47 -0.70
CA SER A 89 5.98 -7.69 -2.01
C SER A 89 7.39 -8.33 -1.89
N THR A 90 7.63 -9.08 -0.81
CA THR A 90 8.87 -9.86 -0.67
C THR A 90 8.80 -11.06 -1.62
N HIS A 91 9.75 -11.15 -2.56
CA HIS A 91 9.82 -12.27 -3.50
C HIS A 91 10.19 -13.58 -2.79
N PRO A 92 9.64 -14.75 -3.21
CA PRO A 92 9.92 -16.04 -2.57
C PRO A 92 11.39 -16.46 -2.51
N SER A 93 12.26 -15.90 -3.36
CA SER A 93 13.71 -16.17 -3.33
C SER A 93 14.46 -15.39 -2.25
N GLN A 94 13.83 -14.41 -1.62
CA GLN A 94 14.49 -13.57 -0.61
C GLN A 94 14.52 -14.28 0.75
N TYR A 95 15.59 -14.06 1.51
CA TYR A 95 15.85 -14.74 2.79
C TYR A 95 14.81 -14.46 3.88
N ASP A 96 14.13 -13.32 3.80
CA ASP A 96 13.11 -12.88 4.76
C ASP A 96 11.67 -13.05 4.22
N TYR A 97 11.51 -13.86 3.17
CA TYR A 97 10.19 -14.24 2.66
C TYR A 97 9.41 -15.06 3.68
N LEU A 98 8.19 -14.66 3.93
CA LEU A 98 7.23 -15.45 4.72
C LEU A 98 6.15 -16.03 3.81
N LYS A 99 5.87 -17.33 3.99
CA LYS A 99 4.70 -17.96 3.38
C LYS A 99 3.40 -17.33 3.91
N PRO A 100 2.27 -17.41 3.20
CA PRO A 100 1.01 -16.79 3.63
C PRO A 100 0.62 -17.15 5.08
N GLY A 101 0.75 -18.41 5.48
CA GLY A 101 0.45 -18.84 6.85
C GLY A 101 1.34 -18.20 7.91
N ASP A 102 2.64 -18.07 7.63
CA ASP A 102 3.62 -17.45 8.54
C ASP A 102 3.39 -15.94 8.65
N MET A 103 3.06 -15.29 7.51
CA MET A 103 2.70 -13.87 7.48
C MET A 103 1.43 -13.61 8.30
N ASN A 104 0.41 -14.46 8.15
CA ASN A 104 -0.82 -14.39 8.96
C ASN A 104 -0.54 -14.60 10.45
N ALA A 105 0.30 -15.56 10.79
CA ALA A 105 0.70 -15.81 12.18
C ALA A 105 1.44 -14.60 12.78
N TRP A 106 2.33 -13.97 12.00
CA TRP A 106 3.03 -12.77 12.42
C TRP A 106 2.05 -11.62 12.66
N MET A 107 1.12 -11.33 11.73
CA MET A 107 0.11 -10.30 11.89
C MET A 107 -0.72 -10.51 13.15
N LYS A 108 -1.17 -11.74 13.40
CA LYS A 108 -1.92 -12.09 14.62
C LYS A 108 -1.09 -11.89 15.89
N LYS A 109 0.18 -12.31 15.88
CA LYS A 109 1.10 -12.14 17.02
C LYS A 109 1.30 -10.66 17.36
N GLN A 110 1.36 -9.79 16.35
CA GLN A 110 1.47 -8.35 16.52
C GLN A 110 0.15 -7.69 16.96
N GLY A 111 -0.97 -8.39 16.99
CA GLY A 111 -2.27 -7.78 17.22
C GLY A 111 -2.68 -6.82 16.13
N ALA A 112 -2.14 -6.99 14.92
CA ALA A 112 -2.48 -6.19 13.75
C ALA A 112 -3.90 -6.47 13.28
N ALA A 113 -4.57 -5.45 12.76
CA ALA A 113 -5.97 -5.52 12.33
C ALA A 113 -6.20 -4.90 10.94
N PRO A 114 -5.41 -5.24 9.91
CA PRO A 114 -5.73 -4.83 8.55
C PRO A 114 -7.00 -5.53 8.07
N SER A 115 -7.71 -4.93 7.12
CA SER A 115 -8.88 -5.54 6.46
C SER A 115 -8.48 -6.78 5.65
N ALA A 116 -7.28 -6.77 5.07
CA ALA A 116 -6.64 -7.92 4.44
C ALA A 116 -5.12 -7.74 4.41
N THR A 117 -4.39 -8.86 4.34
CA THR A 117 -2.94 -8.89 4.10
C THR A 117 -2.68 -9.56 2.76
N LEU A 118 -2.21 -8.80 1.79
CA LEU A 118 -2.02 -9.22 0.40
C LEU A 118 -0.62 -9.78 0.19
N MET A 119 -0.53 -10.91 -0.50
CA MET A 119 0.74 -11.52 -0.90
C MET A 119 1.05 -11.15 -2.35
N ASP A 120 1.99 -10.25 -2.53
CA ASP A 120 2.43 -9.72 -3.83
C ASP A 120 3.87 -10.17 -4.14
N GLY A 121 4.16 -11.48 -4.01
CA GLY A 121 5.49 -12.04 -4.18
C GLY A 121 6.14 -11.74 -5.54
N GLU A 122 5.35 -11.61 -6.60
CA GLU A 122 5.81 -11.18 -7.93
C GLU A 122 6.09 -9.68 -8.03
N GLY A 123 5.71 -8.91 -7.01
CA GLY A 123 5.93 -7.46 -6.95
C GLY A 123 5.09 -6.64 -7.94
N LYS A 124 4.02 -7.20 -8.48
CA LYS A 124 3.17 -6.51 -9.48
C LYS A 124 2.51 -5.26 -8.91
N ILE A 125 1.95 -5.37 -7.70
CA ILE A 125 1.32 -4.24 -7.01
C ILE A 125 2.41 -3.26 -6.59
N GLY A 126 3.51 -3.75 -6.00
CA GLY A 126 4.62 -2.91 -5.57
C GLY A 126 5.19 -2.06 -6.70
N ARG A 127 5.43 -2.65 -7.86
CA ARG A 127 5.94 -1.93 -9.02
C ARG A 127 4.91 -0.93 -9.58
N ALA A 128 3.63 -1.29 -9.65
CA ALA A 128 2.57 -0.39 -10.11
C ALA A 128 2.43 0.85 -9.22
N TYR A 129 2.60 0.70 -7.91
CA TYR A 129 2.58 1.82 -6.97
C TYR A 129 3.94 2.51 -6.80
N GLY A 130 5.01 1.99 -7.39
CA GLY A 130 6.37 2.50 -7.20
C GLY A 130 6.86 2.36 -5.76
N ALA A 131 6.43 1.31 -5.06
CA ALA A 131 6.85 1.03 -3.69
C ALA A 131 8.34 0.67 -3.64
N ARG A 132 9.10 1.34 -2.78
CA ARG A 132 10.56 1.21 -2.68
C ARG A 132 11.02 0.80 -1.30
N THR A 133 10.24 1.12 -0.27
CA THR A 133 10.62 0.87 1.13
C THR A 133 9.52 0.15 1.90
N THR A 134 9.91 -0.41 3.03
CA THR A 134 8.99 -0.89 4.07
C THR A 134 9.37 -0.23 5.41
N PRO A 135 8.42 0.49 6.09
CA PRO A 135 7.07 0.75 5.62
C PRO A 135 7.03 1.82 4.51
N GLN A 136 6.03 1.74 3.63
CA GLN A 136 5.63 2.82 2.74
C GLN A 136 4.11 2.84 2.65
N MET A 137 3.53 4.05 2.62
CA MET A 137 2.10 4.25 2.80
C MET A 137 1.49 4.97 1.62
N TYR A 138 0.26 4.57 1.28
CA TYR A 138 -0.55 5.23 0.25
C TYR A 138 -1.98 5.39 0.77
N VAL A 139 -2.63 6.50 0.43
CA VAL A 139 -4.05 6.71 0.72
C VAL A 139 -4.77 6.96 -0.60
N ILE A 140 -5.84 6.22 -0.81
CA ILE A 140 -6.74 6.32 -1.97
C ILE A 140 -8.09 6.80 -1.43
N ASP A 141 -8.63 7.85 -2.00
CA ASP A 141 -9.93 8.39 -1.60
C ASP A 141 -11.11 7.53 -2.12
N ALA A 142 -12.31 7.86 -1.67
CA ALA A 142 -13.53 7.14 -2.07
C ALA A 142 -13.86 7.25 -3.58
N LYS A 143 -13.22 8.18 -4.31
CA LYS A 143 -13.35 8.32 -5.76
C LYS A 143 -12.37 7.44 -6.51
N GLY A 144 -11.44 6.78 -5.79
CA GLY A 144 -10.38 5.95 -6.38
C GLY A 144 -9.13 6.74 -6.78
N THR A 145 -8.99 7.99 -6.32
CA THR A 145 -7.81 8.83 -6.58
C THR A 145 -6.76 8.58 -5.52
N LEU A 146 -5.50 8.41 -5.93
CA LEU A 146 -4.37 8.38 -5.02
C LEU A 146 -4.13 9.79 -4.47
N VAL A 147 -4.32 10.00 -3.18
CA VAL A 147 -4.26 11.33 -2.54
C VAL A 147 -3.07 11.50 -1.59
N TYR A 148 -2.41 10.39 -1.22
CA TYR A 148 -1.19 10.40 -0.42
C TYR A 148 -0.25 9.28 -0.86
N ALA A 149 1.05 9.58 -0.93
CA ALA A 149 2.12 8.59 -1.11
C ALA A 149 3.35 9.01 -0.30
N GLY A 150 3.87 8.15 0.60
CA GLY A 150 5.03 8.52 1.39
C GLY A 150 5.33 7.66 2.61
N GLY A 151 5.97 8.26 3.61
CA GLY A 151 6.28 7.64 4.90
C GLY A 151 5.06 7.53 5.81
N ILE A 152 5.20 6.74 6.87
CA ILE A 152 4.17 6.69 7.92
C ILE A 152 4.27 7.91 8.85
N ASP A 153 5.49 8.37 9.13
CA ASP A 153 5.78 9.52 10.00
C ASP A 153 7.03 10.29 9.51
N ASP A 154 7.38 11.34 10.23
CA ASP A 154 8.52 12.24 9.95
C ASP A 154 9.84 11.81 10.62
N THR A 155 9.87 10.68 11.31
CA THR A 155 11.03 10.27 12.12
C THR A 155 11.67 8.99 11.57
N PRO A 156 12.68 9.10 10.67
CA PRO A 156 13.32 7.99 9.98
C PRO A 156 14.30 7.23 10.89
N SER A 157 13.83 6.66 11.97
CA SER A 157 14.59 5.81 12.89
C SER A 157 13.93 4.44 13.05
N ALA A 158 14.67 3.46 13.53
CA ALA A 158 14.17 2.13 13.87
C ALA A 158 13.83 2.00 15.37
N ASN A 159 13.99 3.06 16.17
CA ASN A 159 13.74 3.04 17.61
C ASN A 159 12.24 3.21 17.91
N PRO A 160 11.56 2.25 18.58
CA PRO A 160 10.15 2.36 18.93
C PRO A 160 9.81 3.56 19.82
N ALA A 161 10.74 4.05 20.62
CA ALA A 161 10.50 5.18 21.52
C ALA A 161 10.23 6.50 20.78
N ASP A 162 10.77 6.64 19.56
CA ASP A 162 10.67 7.86 18.77
C ASP A 162 9.27 8.10 18.19
N VAL A 163 8.42 7.06 18.17
CA VAL A 163 7.03 7.15 17.69
C VAL A 163 6.21 8.19 18.47
N LYS A 164 6.50 8.38 19.77
CA LYS A 164 5.73 9.29 20.64
C LYS A 164 5.82 10.76 20.21
N ALA A 165 6.98 11.16 19.67
CA ALA A 165 7.23 12.53 19.22
C ALA A 165 6.99 12.72 17.72
N ALA A 166 6.86 11.63 16.97
CA ALA A 166 6.72 11.65 15.53
C ALA A 166 5.36 12.16 15.06
N LYS A 167 5.36 13.00 14.03
CA LYS A 167 4.15 13.38 13.32
C LYS A 167 3.72 12.26 12.37
N ASN A 168 2.59 11.63 12.65
CA ASN A 168 2.04 10.58 11.78
C ASN A 168 1.37 11.20 10.55
N TYR A 169 1.99 11.04 9.39
CA TYR A 169 1.51 11.59 8.12
C TYR A 169 0.24 10.89 7.62
N VAL A 170 0.10 9.58 7.88
CA VAL A 170 -1.09 8.83 7.45
C VAL A 170 -2.33 9.30 8.21
N ASN A 171 -2.21 9.48 9.53
CA ASN A 171 -3.31 10.03 10.33
C ASN A 171 -3.70 11.44 9.89
N ALA A 172 -2.72 12.29 9.55
CA ALA A 172 -2.98 13.64 9.03
C ALA A 172 -3.70 13.57 7.67
N ALA A 173 -3.20 12.75 6.73
CA ALA A 173 -3.82 12.57 5.42
C ALA A 173 -5.25 12.03 5.53
N LEU A 174 -5.50 11.03 6.39
CA LEU A 174 -6.83 10.52 6.64
C LEU A 174 -7.76 11.56 7.26
N GLY A 175 -7.23 12.40 8.16
CA GLY A 175 -7.99 13.52 8.73
C GLY A 175 -8.48 14.49 7.66
N ASP A 176 -7.61 14.88 6.73
CA ASP A 176 -7.96 15.76 5.62
C ASP A 176 -8.99 15.11 4.68
N VAL A 177 -8.72 13.87 4.23
CA VAL A 177 -9.60 13.14 3.29
C VAL A 177 -11.01 12.97 3.85
N LEU A 178 -11.13 12.53 5.11
CA LEU A 178 -12.42 12.29 5.76
C LEU A 178 -13.18 13.58 6.06
N ALA A 179 -12.47 14.72 6.16
CA ALA A 179 -13.07 16.04 6.25
C ALA A 179 -13.41 16.64 4.88
N GLY A 180 -13.21 15.90 3.78
CA GLY A 180 -13.45 16.41 2.41
C GLY A 180 -12.45 17.45 1.95
N LYS A 181 -11.28 17.54 2.61
CA LYS A 181 -10.21 18.50 2.29
C LYS A 181 -9.12 17.85 1.42
N ALA A 182 -8.40 18.68 0.69
CA ALA A 182 -7.17 18.24 0.04
C ALA A 182 -6.12 17.90 1.12
N VAL A 183 -5.35 16.83 0.89
CA VAL A 183 -4.27 16.42 1.81
C VAL A 183 -3.20 17.51 1.84
N ALA A 184 -2.91 18.05 3.02
CA ALA A 184 -1.97 19.17 3.18
C ALA A 184 -0.53 18.81 2.77
N GLN A 185 -0.11 17.56 3.01
CA GLN A 185 1.19 17.01 2.60
C GLN A 185 0.97 15.72 1.78
N PRO A 186 0.61 15.84 0.48
CA PRO A 186 0.20 14.69 -0.31
C PRO A 186 1.34 13.75 -0.70
N VAL A 187 2.58 14.23 -0.65
CA VAL A 187 3.79 13.44 -0.90
C VAL A 187 4.79 13.70 0.22
N THR A 188 5.31 12.64 0.82
CA THR A 188 6.40 12.72 1.79
C THR A 188 7.49 11.70 1.45
N ARG A 189 8.68 11.85 2.03
CA ARG A 189 9.78 10.90 1.82
C ARG A 189 9.53 9.63 2.64
N PRO A 190 9.35 8.45 2.02
CA PRO A 190 9.31 7.20 2.75
C PRO A 190 10.71 6.83 3.23
N TYR A 191 10.79 6.03 4.28
CA TYR A 191 12.05 5.52 4.84
C TYR A 191 11.88 4.07 5.26
N GLY A 192 12.97 3.33 5.31
CA GLY A 192 12.96 1.93 5.74
C GLY A 192 13.86 1.05 4.88
N CYS A 193 13.66 -0.25 4.99
CA CYS A 193 14.36 -1.25 4.19
C CYS A 193 13.81 -1.23 2.75
N SER A 194 14.65 -1.53 1.77
CA SER A 194 14.18 -1.72 0.38
C SER A 194 13.14 -2.83 0.30
N VAL A 195 12.13 -2.66 -0.53
CA VAL A 195 11.23 -3.76 -0.89
C VAL A 195 12.04 -4.86 -1.57
N LYS A 196 11.85 -6.10 -1.13
CA LYS A 196 12.62 -7.26 -1.59
C LYS A 196 12.00 -7.88 -2.84
N TYR A 197 12.15 -7.21 -3.97
CA TYR A 197 11.77 -7.75 -5.27
C TYR A 197 12.72 -8.87 -5.73
N ALA A 198 12.38 -9.59 -6.82
CA ALA A 198 13.22 -10.66 -7.36
C ALA A 198 14.62 -10.19 -7.79
N ASP A 199 14.70 -8.96 -8.25
CA ASP A 199 15.86 -8.28 -8.84
C ASP A 199 16.52 -7.26 -7.89
N SER A 200 16.26 -7.35 -6.59
CA SER A 200 16.82 -6.46 -5.56
C SER A 200 17.94 -7.13 -4.75
#